data_532d3e236dc36be862495753d0c1b8c1
#
_entry.id   532d3e236dc36be862495753d0c1b8c1
#
_cell.length_a   1.000
_cell.length_b   1.000
_cell.length_c   1.000
_cell.angle_alpha   90.00
_cell.angle_beta   90.00
_cell.angle_gamma   90.00
#
_symmetry.space_group_name_H-M   'P 1'
#
loop_
_entity.id
_entity.type
_entity.pdbx_description
1 polymer ?
#
loop_
_entity_poly.entity_id
_entity_poly.type
_entity_poly.pdbx_seq_one_letter_code
_entity_poly.pdbx_strand_id
1 'polypeptide(L)'
;NSEYANTKKASSSKAYYTPVANADGSISLRKYGTDSQLSYGEPDNGFSKARNWYMELALNYARKFGDHNVTALLLYNQSKKYYPSEYSDIPTGYVGLVGRVTYDWKTRYMAEFNAGYNGSENFRPGNRYGFFPAGSLGWVVSEESFFQPIKSVVNYLKLRASVGMVGNDVSQRFLYLPDSYQYGDGGYYFGQNVGNKMPGASEVSRSNPDAKWETAVKQNYGVDATFLAERLTVSLDYFREDRSDILSKPDYLPAILGMSLPSVNVGETLN
;
A
#
# COMPACT_ATOMS: atom_id res chain seq x y z
N ASN A 1 10.07 -16.49 -4.88
CA ASN A 1 9.62 -17.46 -3.88
C ASN A 1 8.22 -17.93 -4.23
N SER A 2 7.96 -19.23 -4.05
CA SER A 2 6.64 -19.83 -4.19
C SER A 2 6.37 -20.67 -2.95
N GLU A 3 5.23 -20.43 -2.33
CA GLU A 3 4.80 -21.14 -1.13
C GLU A 3 3.47 -21.84 -1.39
N TYR A 4 3.36 -23.08 -0.93
CA TYR A 4 2.16 -23.89 -1.01
C TYR A 4 1.90 -24.52 0.35
N ALA A 5 0.75 -24.22 0.93
CA ALA A 5 0.26 -24.87 2.14
C ALA A 5 -1.06 -25.56 1.87
N ASN A 6 -1.19 -26.81 2.28
CA ASN A 6 -2.41 -27.59 2.14
C ASN A 6 -2.74 -28.24 3.49
N THR A 7 -3.88 -27.89 4.04
CA THR A 7 -4.38 -28.45 5.30
C THR A 7 -5.61 -29.31 5.02
N LYS A 8 -5.54 -30.60 5.27
CA LYS A 8 -6.68 -31.51 5.16
C LYS A 8 -7.35 -31.66 6.51
N LYS A 9 -8.65 -31.41 6.58
CA LYS A 9 -9.46 -31.64 7.78
C LYS A 9 -10.22 -32.96 7.61
N ALA A 10 -10.13 -33.81 8.62
CA ALA A 10 -10.98 -34.98 8.72
C ALA A 10 -12.32 -34.57 9.36
N SER A 11 -13.42 -34.97 8.75
CA SER A 11 -14.76 -34.74 9.29
C SER A 11 -15.57 -36.03 9.27
N SER A 12 -16.35 -36.24 10.32
CA SER A 12 -17.34 -37.30 10.39
C SER A 12 -18.56 -36.78 11.13
N SER A 13 -19.73 -37.22 10.74
CA SER A 13 -20.95 -36.99 11.46
C SER A 13 -21.54 -38.32 11.97
N LYS A 14 -22.11 -38.32 13.16
CA LYS A 14 -22.85 -39.47 13.66
C LYS A 14 -24.29 -39.08 13.89
N ALA A 15 -25.20 -39.97 13.51
CA ALA A 15 -26.59 -39.83 13.85
C ALA A 15 -26.77 -40.03 15.37
N TYR A 16 -27.70 -39.33 15.95
CA TYR A 16 -28.15 -39.55 17.30
C TYR A 16 -29.59 -39.97 17.29
N TYR A 17 -29.97 -40.69 18.35
CA TYR A 17 -31.32 -41.28 18.52
C TYR A 17 -31.96 -40.69 19.76
N THR A 18 -33.19 -40.23 19.63
CA THR A 18 -34.00 -39.77 20.76
C THR A 18 -35.15 -40.73 21.01
N PRO A 19 -35.41 -41.12 22.25
CA PRO A 19 -36.58 -41.93 22.59
C PRO A 19 -37.85 -41.08 22.38
N VAL A 20 -38.83 -41.67 21.72
CA VAL A 20 -40.15 -41.07 21.52
C VAL A 20 -41.19 -42.06 22.05
N ALA A 21 -42.05 -41.61 22.96
CA ALA A 21 -43.15 -42.41 23.46
C ALA A 21 -44.25 -42.47 22.37
N ASN A 22 -44.69 -43.68 22.04
CA ASN A 22 -45.79 -43.93 21.14
C ASN A 22 -47.11 -43.92 21.89
N ALA A 23 -48.24 -43.78 21.16
CA ALA A 23 -49.58 -43.74 21.75
C ALA A 23 -49.98 -45.05 22.42
N ASP A 24 -49.33 -46.17 22.08
CA ASP A 24 -49.53 -47.50 22.66
C ASP A 24 -48.66 -47.76 23.92
N GLY A 25 -47.91 -46.75 24.42
CA GLY A 25 -47.03 -46.86 25.56
C GLY A 25 -45.64 -47.44 25.26
N SER A 26 -45.39 -47.86 24.01
CA SER A 26 -44.05 -48.30 23.59
C SER A 26 -43.10 -47.11 23.34
N ILE A 27 -41.80 -47.35 23.45
CA ILE A 27 -40.77 -46.37 23.16
C ILE A 27 -40.10 -46.74 21.85
N SER A 28 -40.16 -45.83 20.88
CA SER A 28 -39.40 -45.93 19.63
C SER A 28 -38.21 -44.96 19.63
N LEU A 29 -37.13 -45.34 18.94
CA LEU A 29 -35.95 -44.48 18.80
C LEU A 29 -36.06 -43.74 17.44
N ARG A 30 -36.20 -42.43 17.52
CA ARG A 30 -36.18 -41.60 16.31
C ARG A 30 -34.76 -41.18 15.99
N LYS A 31 -34.34 -41.55 14.80
CA LYS A 31 -33.00 -41.18 14.28
C LYS A 31 -32.98 -39.73 13.76
N TYR A 32 -32.00 -38.97 14.22
CA TYR A 32 -31.71 -37.63 13.73
C TYR A 32 -30.28 -37.58 13.15
N GLY A 33 -30.13 -36.91 12.03
CA GLY A 33 -28.85 -36.82 11.29
C GLY A 33 -28.54 -38.09 10.52
N THR A 34 -27.39 -38.07 9.88
CA THR A 34 -26.86 -39.18 9.07
C THR A 34 -25.48 -39.56 9.56
N ASP A 35 -25.21 -40.87 9.56
CA ASP A 35 -23.86 -41.35 9.78
C ASP A 35 -23.04 -41.12 8.53
N SER A 36 -21.91 -40.43 8.63
CA SER A 36 -20.93 -40.32 7.58
C SER A 36 -19.65 -41.03 8.00
N GLN A 37 -19.02 -41.70 7.03
CA GLN A 37 -17.67 -42.22 7.23
C GLN A 37 -16.68 -41.07 7.37
N LEU A 38 -15.59 -41.31 8.11
CA LEU A 38 -14.50 -40.35 8.19
C LEU A 38 -14.01 -40.07 6.76
N SER A 39 -14.19 -38.84 6.31
CA SER A 39 -13.70 -38.39 5.03
C SER A 39 -12.73 -37.25 5.25
N TYR A 40 -11.69 -37.22 4.42
CA TYR A 40 -10.85 -36.04 4.29
C TYR A 40 -11.53 -35.16 3.24
N GLY A 41 -12.23 -34.13 3.69
CA GLY A 41 -12.83 -33.15 2.80
C GLY A 41 -11.76 -32.39 2.01
N GLU A 42 -12.16 -31.82 0.90
CA GLU A 42 -11.38 -30.74 0.30
C GLU A 42 -11.12 -29.69 1.39
N PRO A 43 -9.91 -29.15 1.47
CA PRO A 43 -9.58 -28.18 2.51
C PRO A 43 -10.50 -26.98 2.39
N ASP A 44 -11.42 -26.80 3.34
CA ASP A 44 -12.10 -25.53 3.54
C ASP A 44 -11.05 -24.47 3.82
N ASN A 45 -10.62 -23.75 2.83
CA ASN A 45 -9.61 -22.68 2.91
C ASN A 45 -8.15 -23.13 3.25
N GLY A 46 -7.80 -24.38 3.06
CA GLY A 46 -6.48 -24.88 3.43
C GLY A 46 -5.40 -24.76 2.35
N PHE A 47 -5.72 -24.21 1.18
CA PHE A 47 -4.74 -24.06 0.12
C PHE A 47 -4.33 -22.61 -0.04
N SER A 48 -3.18 -22.24 0.52
CA SER A 48 -2.57 -20.94 0.24
C SER A 48 -1.42 -21.11 -0.73
N LYS A 49 -1.34 -20.23 -1.70
CA LYS A 49 -0.25 -20.15 -2.68
C LYS A 49 0.18 -18.70 -2.83
N ALA A 50 1.48 -18.48 -2.92
CA ALA A 50 2.04 -17.18 -3.23
C ALA A 50 3.18 -17.32 -4.22
N ARG A 51 3.25 -16.42 -5.17
CA ARG A 51 4.33 -16.32 -6.12
C ARG A 51 4.64 -14.86 -6.37
N ASN A 52 5.86 -14.46 -6.06
CA ASN A 52 6.34 -13.10 -6.29
C ASN A 52 7.59 -13.15 -7.15
N TRP A 53 7.74 -12.21 -8.06
CA TRP A 53 9.00 -11.97 -8.76
C TRP A 53 9.31 -10.49 -8.77
N TYR A 54 10.59 -10.21 -8.82
CA TYR A 54 11.14 -8.86 -8.88
C TYR A 54 12.29 -8.86 -9.89
N MET A 55 12.36 -7.83 -10.69
CA MET A 55 13.45 -7.57 -11.62
C MET A 55 13.91 -6.13 -11.45
N GLU A 56 15.20 -5.93 -11.48
CA GLU A 56 15.83 -4.62 -11.42
C GLU A 56 16.98 -4.55 -12.42
N LEU A 57 17.06 -3.44 -13.11
CA LEU A 57 18.17 -3.08 -13.99
C LEU A 57 18.65 -1.69 -13.59
N ALA A 58 19.93 -1.56 -13.28
CA ALA A 58 20.53 -0.29 -12.86
C ALA A 58 21.75 0.05 -13.72
N LEU A 59 21.77 1.27 -14.24
CA LEU A 59 22.91 1.88 -14.92
C LEU A 59 23.47 3.00 -14.04
N ASN A 60 24.72 2.84 -13.62
CA ASN A 60 25.43 3.81 -12.80
C ASN A 60 26.54 4.49 -13.61
N TYR A 61 26.64 5.78 -13.46
CA TYR A 61 27.73 6.59 -14.00
C TYR A 61 28.33 7.43 -12.88
N ALA A 62 29.65 7.47 -12.81
CA ALA A 62 30.37 8.32 -11.85
C ALA A 62 31.65 8.84 -12.53
N ARG A 63 31.84 10.15 -12.51
CA ARG A 63 33.05 10.77 -13.04
C ARG A 63 33.44 12.04 -12.32
N LYS A 64 34.74 12.20 -12.14
CA LYS A 64 35.36 13.42 -11.62
C LYS A 64 36.03 14.19 -12.74
N PHE A 65 35.70 15.47 -12.85
CA PHE A 65 36.29 16.42 -13.82
C PHE A 65 36.96 17.56 -13.05
N GLY A 66 38.22 17.37 -12.71
CA GLY A 66 38.90 18.34 -11.83
C GLY A 66 38.24 18.42 -10.46
N ASP A 67 37.68 19.59 -10.15
CA ASP A 67 36.95 19.84 -8.88
C ASP A 67 35.46 19.48 -8.93
N HIS A 68 34.97 19.01 -10.06
CA HIS A 68 33.57 18.67 -10.30
C HIS A 68 33.37 17.15 -10.21
N ASN A 69 32.46 16.70 -9.36
CA ASN A 69 32.04 15.32 -9.29
C ASN A 69 30.59 15.18 -9.78
N VAL A 70 30.38 14.27 -10.70
CA VAL A 70 29.04 13.97 -11.23
C VAL A 70 28.75 12.49 -11.03
N THR A 71 27.59 12.18 -10.47
CA THR A 71 27.09 10.81 -10.51
C THR A 71 25.69 10.80 -11.11
N ALA A 72 25.37 9.71 -11.81
CA ALA A 72 24.04 9.49 -12.34
C ALA A 72 23.64 8.03 -12.14
N LEU A 73 22.36 7.81 -11.87
CA LEU A 73 21.73 6.50 -11.79
C LEU A 73 20.48 6.53 -12.66
N LEU A 74 20.32 5.52 -13.49
CA LEU A 74 19.07 5.18 -14.15
C LEU A 74 18.68 3.77 -13.71
N LEU A 75 17.53 3.64 -13.09
CA LEU A 75 17.07 2.37 -12.54
C LEU A 75 15.67 2.07 -13.07
N TYR A 76 15.49 0.88 -13.61
CA TYR A 76 14.21 0.32 -13.95
C TYR A 76 13.94 -0.86 -13.03
N ASN A 77 12.76 -0.89 -12.41
CA ASN A 77 12.33 -2.04 -11.63
C ASN A 77 10.90 -2.46 -12.00
N GLN A 78 10.64 -3.72 -11.79
CA GLN A 78 9.31 -4.30 -12.00
C GLN A 78 9.09 -5.42 -10.98
N SER A 79 7.89 -5.46 -10.42
CA SER A 79 7.49 -6.54 -9.52
C SER A 79 6.09 -7.03 -9.86
N LYS A 80 5.83 -8.30 -9.62
CA LYS A 80 4.50 -8.88 -9.72
C LYS A 80 4.27 -9.88 -8.60
N LYS A 81 3.12 -9.75 -7.97
CA LYS A 81 2.66 -10.62 -6.90
C LYS A 81 1.41 -11.33 -7.37
N TYR A 82 1.49 -12.66 -7.44
CA TYR A 82 0.36 -13.54 -7.76
C TYR A 82 -0.31 -14.00 -6.47
N TYR A 83 -1.61 -14.18 -6.53
CA TYR A 83 -2.44 -14.66 -5.43
C TYR A 83 -2.34 -13.77 -4.17
N PRO A 84 -2.56 -12.47 -4.28
CA PRO A 84 -2.65 -11.60 -3.11
C PRO A 84 -3.88 -11.99 -2.26
N SER A 85 -3.79 -11.79 -0.96
CA SER A 85 -4.84 -12.22 -0.01
C SER A 85 -6.20 -11.56 -0.24
N GLU A 86 -6.21 -10.33 -0.77
CA GLU A 86 -7.45 -9.56 -0.98
C GLU A 86 -8.20 -9.98 -2.25
N TYR A 87 -7.45 -10.32 -3.32
CA TYR A 87 -7.99 -10.72 -4.61
C TYR A 87 -7.11 -11.83 -5.18
N SER A 88 -7.37 -13.07 -4.79
CA SER A 88 -6.50 -14.20 -5.13
C SER A 88 -6.33 -14.43 -6.63
N ASP A 89 -7.31 -14.05 -7.42
CA ASP A 89 -7.32 -14.25 -8.87
C ASP A 89 -6.77 -13.07 -9.67
N ILE A 90 -6.53 -11.93 -9.01
CA ILE A 90 -6.01 -10.72 -9.64
C ILE A 90 -4.60 -10.45 -9.13
N PRO A 91 -3.56 -10.64 -9.95
CA PRO A 91 -2.19 -10.33 -9.55
C PRO A 91 -2.02 -8.81 -9.41
N THR A 92 -1.12 -8.40 -8.51
CA THR A 92 -0.70 -7.00 -8.40
C THR A 92 0.64 -6.79 -9.08
N GLY A 93 0.76 -5.73 -9.85
CA GLY A 93 1.97 -5.34 -10.55
C GLY A 93 2.38 -3.91 -10.23
N TYR A 94 3.68 -3.70 -10.20
CA TYR A 94 4.31 -2.41 -10.03
C TYR A 94 5.47 -2.29 -11.00
N VAL A 95 5.64 -1.11 -11.58
CA VAL A 95 6.78 -0.74 -12.43
C VAL A 95 7.31 0.61 -12.01
N GLY A 96 8.63 0.75 -11.99
CA GLY A 96 9.28 2.01 -11.65
C GLY A 96 10.44 2.32 -12.59
N LEU A 97 10.53 3.57 -13.02
CA LEU A 97 11.69 4.14 -13.67
C LEU A 97 12.19 5.29 -12.79
N VAL A 98 13.42 5.19 -12.31
CA VAL A 98 14.03 6.20 -11.43
C VAL A 98 15.28 6.75 -12.07
N GLY A 99 15.34 8.06 -12.17
CA GLY A 99 16.53 8.80 -12.54
C GLY A 99 17.04 9.60 -11.35
N ARG A 100 18.36 9.57 -11.11
CA ARG A 100 19.05 10.38 -10.11
C ARG A 100 20.31 10.97 -10.71
N VAL A 101 20.54 12.23 -10.47
CA VAL A 101 21.78 12.92 -10.82
C VAL A 101 22.25 13.68 -9.59
N THR A 102 23.52 13.50 -9.23
CA THR A 102 24.17 14.31 -8.20
C THR A 102 25.33 15.09 -8.80
N TYR A 103 25.51 16.26 -8.30
CA TYR A 103 26.62 17.14 -8.68
C TYR A 103 27.25 17.73 -7.42
N ASP A 104 28.54 17.74 -7.39
CA ASP A 104 29.36 18.31 -6.33
C ASP A 104 30.49 19.14 -6.92
N TRP A 105 30.68 20.35 -6.45
CA TRP A 105 31.82 21.20 -6.79
C TRP A 105 32.65 21.51 -5.55
N LYS A 106 33.91 21.04 -5.56
CA LYS A 106 34.89 21.21 -4.47
C LYS A 106 34.38 20.75 -3.11
N THR A 107 33.43 19.80 -3.03
CA THR A 107 32.72 19.42 -1.80
C THR A 107 32.02 20.57 -1.08
N ARG A 108 31.93 21.74 -1.75
CA ARG A 108 31.39 22.96 -1.20
C ARG A 108 29.94 23.20 -1.60
N TYR A 109 29.62 23.01 -2.87
CA TYR A 109 28.27 23.13 -3.40
C TYR A 109 27.82 21.78 -3.92
N MET A 110 26.68 21.34 -3.46
CA MET A 110 26.10 20.04 -3.78
C MET A 110 24.69 20.25 -4.31
N ALA A 111 24.36 19.54 -5.36
CA ALA A 111 23.00 19.49 -5.90
C ALA A 111 22.64 18.06 -6.24
N GLU A 112 21.40 17.69 -5.97
CA GLU A 112 20.85 16.41 -6.34
C GLU A 112 19.47 16.60 -6.95
N PHE A 113 19.20 15.87 -8.01
CA PHE A 113 17.89 15.77 -8.63
C PHE A 113 17.51 14.31 -8.78
N ASN A 114 16.32 13.97 -8.31
CA ASN A 114 15.71 12.66 -8.46
C ASN A 114 14.38 12.80 -9.18
N ALA A 115 14.04 11.83 -10.00
CA ALA A 115 12.73 11.73 -10.62
C ALA A 115 12.31 10.26 -10.67
N GLY A 116 11.16 9.95 -10.10
CA GLY A 116 10.52 8.66 -10.18
C GLY A 116 9.31 8.72 -11.10
N TYR A 117 9.19 7.79 -12.04
CA TYR A 117 8.00 7.56 -12.83
C TYR A 117 7.50 6.15 -12.55
N ASN A 118 6.47 6.06 -11.73
CA ASN A 118 6.01 4.81 -11.14
C ASN A 118 4.62 4.44 -11.63
N GLY A 119 4.40 3.17 -11.91
CA GLY A 119 3.12 2.63 -12.34
C GLY A 119 2.63 1.52 -11.41
N SER A 120 1.35 1.57 -11.05
CA SER A 120 0.68 0.59 -10.22
C SER A 120 -0.57 0.05 -10.89
N GLU A 121 -0.77 -1.28 -10.84
CA GLU A 121 -2.00 -1.93 -11.31
C GLU A 121 -3.20 -1.69 -10.37
N ASN A 122 -3.00 -1.08 -9.21
CA ASN A 122 -4.09 -0.70 -8.31
C ASN A 122 -5.05 0.33 -8.92
N PHE A 123 -4.60 1.06 -9.93
CA PHE A 123 -5.40 2.06 -10.63
C PHE A 123 -5.79 1.61 -12.04
N ARG A 124 -6.90 2.14 -12.53
CA ARG A 124 -7.34 1.86 -13.91
C ARG A 124 -6.32 2.35 -14.95
N PRO A 125 -6.33 1.79 -16.17
CA PRO A 125 -5.58 2.36 -17.28
C PRO A 125 -5.89 3.85 -17.46
N GLY A 126 -4.86 4.69 -17.51
CA GLY A 126 -4.96 6.16 -17.53
C GLY A 126 -4.51 6.81 -16.22
N ASN A 127 -4.77 6.21 -15.06
CA ASN A 127 -4.39 6.73 -13.74
C ASN A 127 -3.23 5.95 -13.09
N ARG A 128 -2.69 4.94 -13.79
CA ARG A 128 -1.68 4.02 -13.25
C ARG A 128 -0.34 4.67 -12.93
N TYR A 129 0.03 5.70 -13.69
CA TYR A 129 1.37 6.27 -13.62
C TYR A 129 1.38 7.59 -12.87
N GLY A 130 2.33 7.73 -11.95
CA GLY A 130 2.62 8.95 -11.21
C GLY A 130 4.06 9.40 -11.44
N PHE A 131 4.28 10.72 -11.51
CA PHE A 131 5.59 11.33 -11.61
C PHE A 131 5.94 12.03 -10.30
N PHE A 132 7.09 11.67 -9.73
CA PHE A 132 7.51 12.08 -8.39
C PHE A 132 8.92 12.67 -8.42
N PRO A 133 9.05 13.97 -8.68
CA PRO A 133 10.34 14.65 -8.68
C PRO A 133 10.77 15.03 -7.26
N ALA A 134 12.09 15.10 -7.05
CA ALA A 134 12.69 15.62 -5.85
C ALA A 134 14.02 16.32 -6.17
N GLY A 135 14.34 17.37 -5.43
CA GLY A 135 15.60 18.08 -5.56
C GLY A 135 16.16 18.47 -4.21
N SER A 136 17.48 18.51 -4.11
CA SER A 136 18.16 18.99 -2.89
C SER A 136 19.40 19.80 -3.24
N LEU A 137 19.70 20.75 -2.36
CA LEU A 137 20.89 21.60 -2.40
C LEU A 137 21.62 21.54 -1.08
N GLY A 138 22.94 21.53 -1.13
CA GLY A 138 23.82 21.60 0.02
C GLY A 138 24.93 22.64 -0.21
N TRP A 139 25.21 23.42 0.82
CA TRP A 139 26.28 24.41 0.81
C TRP A 139 27.11 24.30 2.07
N VAL A 140 28.39 23.99 1.91
CA VAL A 140 29.36 23.97 3.02
C VAL A 140 29.95 25.37 3.15
N VAL A 141 29.30 26.19 3.98
CA VAL A 141 29.64 27.60 4.22
C VAL A 141 31.03 27.74 4.82
N SER A 142 31.45 26.79 5.69
CA SER A 142 32.75 26.79 6.34
C SER A 142 33.95 26.66 5.39
N GLU A 143 33.70 26.25 4.12
CA GLU A 143 34.75 26.18 3.09
C GLU A 143 34.89 27.49 2.29
N GLU A 144 34.07 28.51 2.57
CA GLU A 144 34.19 29.81 1.94
C GLU A 144 35.32 30.65 2.52
N SER A 145 35.92 31.49 1.68
CA SER A 145 37.05 32.37 2.09
C SER A 145 36.64 33.37 3.18
N PHE A 146 35.42 33.89 3.13
CA PHE A 146 34.89 34.82 4.14
C PHE A 146 34.66 34.17 5.50
N PHE A 147 34.58 32.85 5.56
CA PHE A 147 34.33 32.10 6.80
C PHE A 147 35.60 31.81 7.60
N GLN A 148 36.78 31.94 6.99
CA GLN A 148 38.07 31.59 7.60
C GLN A 148 38.31 32.22 9.00
N PRO A 149 37.96 33.52 9.25
CA PRO A 149 38.18 34.12 10.55
C PRO A 149 37.40 33.44 11.70
N ILE A 150 36.26 32.81 11.38
CA ILE A 150 35.35 32.18 12.36
C ILE A 150 35.63 30.68 12.50
N LYS A 151 36.40 30.08 11.59
CA LYS A 151 36.66 28.64 11.50
C LYS A 151 37.33 28.05 12.75
N SER A 152 38.00 28.88 13.58
CA SER A 152 38.57 28.47 14.86
C SER A 152 37.52 28.14 15.92
N VAL A 153 36.32 28.75 15.84
CA VAL A 153 35.19 28.51 16.77
C VAL A 153 34.18 27.58 16.13
N VAL A 154 33.77 27.85 14.88
CA VAL A 154 32.86 27.03 14.10
C VAL A 154 33.65 26.26 13.04
N ASN A 155 34.02 25.03 13.34
CA ASN A 155 34.91 24.24 12.50
C ASN A 155 34.23 23.81 11.18
N TYR A 156 32.93 23.56 11.23
CA TYR A 156 32.13 23.14 10.10
C TYR A 156 30.74 23.76 10.15
N LEU A 157 30.24 24.25 9.00
CA LEU A 157 28.90 24.75 8.85
C LEU A 157 28.40 24.36 7.47
N LYS A 158 27.30 23.58 7.42
CA LYS A 158 26.62 23.16 6.21
C LYS A 158 25.13 23.53 6.27
N LEU A 159 24.66 24.16 5.22
CA LEU A 159 23.23 24.40 4.99
C LEU A 159 22.73 23.39 3.98
N ARG A 160 21.52 22.90 4.19
CA ARG A 160 20.86 21.96 3.27
C ARG A 160 19.38 22.29 3.12
N ALA A 161 18.88 22.11 1.90
CA ALA A 161 17.47 22.26 1.58
C ALA A 161 17.06 21.18 0.62
N SER A 162 15.87 20.63 0.81
CA SER A 162 15.29 19.65 -0.11
C SER A 162 13.79 19.83 -0.24
N VAL A 163 13.29 19.56 -1.43
CA VAL A 163 11.85 19.45 -1.72
C VAL A 163 11.64 18.24 -2.60
N GLY A 164 10.58 17.49 -2.31
CA GLY A 164 10.27 16.31 -3.11
C GLY A 164 8.81 15.92 -3.00
N MET A 165 8.30 15.30 -4.05
CA MET A 165 6.97 14.69 -4.11
C MET A 165 7.09 13.18 -3.97
N VAL A 166 6.22 12.60 -3.15
CA VAL A 166 6.13 11.15 -2.95
C VAL A 166 4.70 10.71 -3.24
N GLY A 167 4.54 9.58 -3.94
CA GLY A 167 3.24 8.97 -4.20
C GLY A 167 3.01 7.74 -3.32
N ASN A 168 1.75 7.49 -2.98
CA ASN A 168 1.30 6.29 -2.28
C ASN A 168 0.14 5.65 -3.03
N ASP A 169 0.20 4.31 -3.23
CA ASP A 169 -0.81 3.53 -3.95
C ASP A 169 -1.47 2.44 -3.06
N VAL A 170 -1.16 2.42 -1.76
CA VAL A 170 -1.38 1.23 -0.90
C VAL A 170 -2.67 1.27 -0.11
N SER A 171 -3.37 2.41 -0.04
CA SER A 171 -4.51 2.59 0.88
C SER A 171 -5.71 1.70 0.56
N GLN A 172 -6.04 1.49 -0.70
CA GLN A 172 -7.07 0.53 -1.13
C GLN A 172 -6.76 0.04 -2.55
N ARG A 173 -7.01 -1.26 -2.80
CA ARG A 173 -6.66 -1.89 -4.07
C ARG A 173 -7.87 -2.04 -4.98
N PHE A 174 -7.63 -1.87 -6.28
CA PHE A 174 -8.60 -2.20 -7.33
C PHE A 174 -9.96 -1.51 -7.18
N LEU A 175 -10.00 -0.29 -6.64
CA LEU A 175 -11.24 0.48 -6.51
C LEU A 175 -11.98 0.70 -7.83
N TYR A 176 -11.29 0.55 -8.97
CA TYR A 176 -11.87 0.71 -10.29
C TYR A 176 -12.60 -0.52 -10.83
N LEU A 177 -12.54 -1.66 -10.11
CA LEU A 177 -13.30 -2.85 -10.48
C LEU A 177 -14.80 -2.57 -10.41
N PRO A 178 -15.63 -3.24 -11.23
CA PRO A 178 -17.07 -3.04 -11.21
C PRO A 178 -17.68 -3.24 -9.83
N ASP A 179 -18.83 -2.61 -9.62
CA ASP A 179 -19.63 -2.78 -8.41
C ASP A 179 -19.87 -4.27 -8.13
N SER A 180 -19.77 -4.66 -6.87
CA SER A 180 -19.98 -6.03 -6.46
C SER A 180 -21.28 -6.18 -5.68
N TYR A 181 -21.97 -7.29 -5.93
CA TYR A 181 -23.21 -7.64 -5.27
C TYR A 181 -23.07 -9.00 -4.60
N GLN A 182 -23.54 -9.11 -3.37
CA GLN A 182 -23.68 -10.39 -2.68
C GLN A 182 -25.07 -10.94 -2.90
N TYR A 183 -25.14 -12.12 -3.54
CA TYR A 183 -26.37 -12.84 -3.75
C TYR A 183 -26.66 -13.79 -2.59
N GLY A 184 -27.96 -13.94 -2.23
CA GLY A 184 -28.39 -14.82 -1.16
C GLY A 184 -28.49 -14.16 0.22
N ASP A 185 -27.99 -12.93 0.36
CA ASP A 185 -28.14 -12.15 1.58
C ASP A 185 -29.48 -11.41 1.60
N GLY A 186 -30.07 -11.27 2.80
CA GLY A 186 -31.42 -10.70 2.91
C GLY A 186 -32.50 -11.60 2.31
N GLY A 187 -33.37 -11.04 1.47
CA GLY A 187 -34.45 -11.74 0.77
C GLY A 187 -35.77 -11.71 1.51
N TYR A 188 -36.84 -12.20 0.87
CA TYR A 188 -38.19 -12.10 1.36
C TYR A 188 -38.93 -13.42 1.27
N TYR A 189 -39.89 -13.64 2.20
CA TYR A 189 -40.76 -14.77 2.21
C TYR A 189 -42.08 -14.38 1.54
N PHE A 190 -42.46 -15.07 0.45
CA PHE A 190 -43.70 -14.86 -0.26
C PHE A 190 -44.70 -15.95 0.08
N GLY A 191 -45.99 -15.57 0.17
CA GLY A 191 -47.08 -16.47 0.41
C GLY A 191 -47.28 -16.86 1.88
N GLN A 192 -48.19 -17.80 2.11
CA GLN A 192 -48.56 -18.27 3.48
C GLN A 192 -47.53 -19.25 4.05
N ASN A 193 -46.73 -19.89 3.24
CA ASN A 193 -45.69 -20.83 3.64
C ASN A 193 -44.34 -20.12 3.77
N VAL A 194 -43.96 -19.74 4.98
CA VAL A 194 -42.65 -19.08 5.28
C VAL A 194 -41.44 -20.03 5.20
N GLY A 195 -41.60 -21.22 4.60
CA GLY A 195 -40.52 -22.18 4.44
C GLY A 195 -39.55 -21.86 3.28
N ASN A 196 -39.99 -21.11 2.27
CA ASN A 196 -39.20 -20.80 1.08
C ASN A 196 -38.85 -19.32 1.03
N LYS A 197 -37.66 -18.99 1.48
CA LYS A 197 -37.10 -17.65 1.34
C LYS A 197 -36.59 -17.44 -0.08
N MET A 198 -37.10 -16.44 -0.78
CA MET A 198 -36.49 -15.98 -2.02
C MET A 198 -35.24 -15.19 -1.72
N PRO A 199 -34.07 -15.60 -2.23
CA PRO A 199 -32.84 -14.91 -1.94
C PRO A 199 -32.86 -13.50 -2.53
N GLY A 200 -32.35 -12.55 -1.80
CA GLY A 200 -32.11 -11.18 -2.25
C GLY A 200 -30.71 -11.01 -2.78
N ALA A 201 -30.39 -9.79 -3.15
CA ALA A 201 -29.05 -9.33 -3.42
C ALA A 201 -28.83 -7.98 -2.74
N SER A 202 -27.64 -7.80 -2.18
CA SER A 202 -27.21 -6.53 -1.59
C SER A 202 -25.93 -6.04 -2.28
N GLU A 203 -25.83 -4.73 -2.44
CA GLU A 203 -24.60 -4.10 -2.93
C GLU A 203 -23.52 -4.19 -1.84
N VAL A 204 -22.34 -4.71 -2.19
CA VAL A 204 -21.22 -4.88 -1.25
C VAL A 204 -20.22 -3.75 -1.39
N SER A 205 -19.85 -3.38 -2.61
CA SER A 205 -18.95 -2.28 -2.87
C SER A 205 -19.23 -1.61 -4.21
N ARG A 206 -19.01 -0.31 -4.24
CA ARG A 206 -19.05 0.51 -5.46
C ARG A 206 -17.64 0.77 -5.98
N SER A 207 -17.56 0.90 -7.28
CA SER A 207 -16.34 1.26 -7.98
C SER A 207 -16.02 2.74 -7.84
N ASN A 208 -14.71 3.04 -7.82
CA ASN A 208 -14.17 4.39 -8.04
C ASN A 208 -13.14 4.33 -9.17
N PRO A 209 -13.57 4.49 -10.42
CA PRO A 209 -12.67 4.46 -11.57
C PRO A 209 -11.72 5.67 -11.61
N ASP A 210 -12.00 6.73 -10.87
CA ASP A 210 -11.20 7.95 -10.84
C ASP A 210 -10.15 7.97 -9.72
N ALA A 211 -10.05 6.88 -8.97
CA ALA A 211 -9.00 6.71 -7.97
C ALA A 211 -7.61 6.94 -8.57
N LYS A 212 -6.79 7.72 -7.87
CA LYS A 212 -5.44 8.10 -8.26
C LYS A 212 -4.47 8.03 -7.08
N TRP A 213 -3.19 8.25 -7.37
CA TRP A 213 -2.14 8.31 -6.36
C TRP A 213 -2.43 9.36 -5.30
N GLU A 214 -2.28 8.98 -4.03
CA GLU A 214 -2.13 9.94 -2.95
C GLU A 214 -0.76 10.60 -3.09
N THR A 215 -0.66 11.91 -2.88
CA THR A 215 0.59 12.64 -3.04
C THR A 215 0.98 13.36 -1.76
N ALA A 216 2.29 13.39 -1.48
CA ALA A 216 2.84 14.17 -0.38
C ALA A 216 4.02 15.01 -0.88
N VAL A 217 3.94 16.33 -0.70
CA VAL A 217 5.05 17.24 -0.92
C VAL A 217 5.78 17.44 0.40
N LYS A 218 7.05 17.04 0.42
CA LYS A 218 7.92 17.13 1.59
C LYS A 218 8.99 18.18 1.38
N GLN A 219 9.16 19.05 2.36
CA GLN A 219 10.20 20.06 2.41
C GLN A 219 11.05 19.83 3.67
N ASN A 220 12.36 19.94 3.53
CA ASN A 220 13.27 19.88 4.65
C ASN A 220 14.35 20.94 4.49
N TYR A 221 14.61 21.67 5.56
CA TYR A 221 15.67 22.67 5.66
C TYR A 221 16.53 22.32 6.88
N GLY A 222 17.82 22.13 6.67
CA GLY A 222 18.72 21.68 7.72
C GLY A 222 19.98 22.53 7.85
N VAL A 223 20.49 22.59 9.05
CA VAL A 223 21.77 23.22 9.42
C VAL A 223 22.57 22.22 10.21
N ASP A 224 23.76 21.88 9.73
CA ASP A 224 24.72 21.05 10.44
C ASP A 224 25.92 21.94 10.83
N ALA A 225 26.24 22.04 12.11
CA ALA A 225 27.34 22.83 12.61
C ALA A 225 28.19 22.07 13.63
N THR A 226 29.51 22.23 13.53
CA THR A 226 30.47 21.64 14.46
C THR A 226 31.33 22.73 15.05
N PHE A 227 31.50 22.71 16.37
CA PHE A 227 32.15 23.75 17.16
C PHE A 227 33.27 23.19 18.02
N LEU A 228 34.13 24.10 18.52
CA LEU A 228 35.13 23.85 19.58
C LEU A 228 36.09 22.69 19.25
N ALA A 229 36.71 22.73 18.08
CA ALA A 229 37.58 21.66 17.57
C ALA A 229 36.89 20.27 17.58
N GLU A 230 35.70 20.23 17.01
CA GLU A 230 34.86 19.01 16.80
C GLU A 230 34.31 18.39 18.10
N ARG A 231 34.33 19.14 19.23
CA ARG A 231 33.78 18.63 20.50
C ARG A 231 32.26 18.72 20.59
N LEU A 232 31.64 19.64 19.86
CA LEU A 232 30.18 19.84 19.84
C LEU A 232 29.70 19.84 18.42
N THR A 233 28.81 18.92 18.10
CA THR A 233 28.08 18.85 16.83
C THR A 233 26.60 19.09 17.07
N VAL A 234 26.02 20.00 16.31
CA VAL A 234 24.59 20.36 16.35
C VAL A 234 24.01 20.17 14.97
N SER A 235 22.89 19.49 14.88
CA SER A 235 22.09 19.33 13.67
C SER A 235 20.66 19.77 13.97
N LEU A 236 20.15 20.71 13.18
CA LEU A 236 18.80 21.23 13.28
C LEU A 236 18.09 21.01 11.97
N ASP A 237 16.87 20.48 12.03
CA ASP A 237 16.01 20.25 10.89
C ASP A 237 14.65 20.89 11.10
N TYR A 238 14.19 21.60 10.09
CA TYR A 238 12.80 22.01 9.93
C TYR A 238 12.20 21.25 8.78
N PHE A 239 11.10 20.56 9.01
CA PHE A 239 10.39 19.83 7.97
C PHE A 239 8.93 20.27 7.87
N ARG A 240 8.39 20.17 6.68
CA ARG A 240 6.98 20.39 6.38
C ARG A 240 6.53 19.33 5.38
N GLU A 241 5.36 18.76 5.62
CA GLU A 241 4.74 17.78 4.75
C GLU A 241 3.29 18.16 4.48
N ASP A 242 2.98 18.42 3.22
CA ASP A 242 1.64 18.66 2.71
C ASP A 242 1.18 17.41 1.95
N ARG A 243 0.17 16.70 2.48
CA ARG A 243 -0.44 15.54 1.81
C ARG A 243 -1.76 15.93 1.21
N SER A 244 -2.00 15.48 -0.02
CA SER A 244 -3.22 15.69 -0.78
C SER A 244 -3.67 14.40 -1.47
N ASP A 245 -4.91 14.43 -1.96
CA ASP A 245 -5.50 13.29 -2.65
C ASP A 245 -5.59 12.01 -1.80
N ILE A 246 -5.67 12.14 -0.46
CA ILE A 246 -5.79 10.98 0.44
C ILE A 246 -7.14 10.31 0.22
N LEU A 247 -7.13 8.99 0.04
CA LEU A 247 -8.35 8.19 -0.12
C LEU A 247 -9.11 8.14 1.20
N SER A 248 -10.29 8.75 1.22
CA SER A 248 -11.18 8.81 2.38
C SER A 248 -12.59 8.41 2.01
N LYS A 249 -13.30 7.78 2.95
CA LYS A 249 -14.74 7.54 2.78
C LYS A 249 -15.50 8.85 3.00
N PRO A 250 -16.44 9.20 2.11
CA PRO A 250 -17.25 10.39 2.30
C PRO A 250 -18.35 10.14 3.35
N ASP A 251 -18.10 10.52 4.60
CA ASP A 251 -19.02 10.31 5.74
C ASP A 251 -20.14 11.37 5.82
N TYR A 252 -20.11 12.36 4.92
CA TYR A 252 -21.08 13.47 4.92
C TYR A 252 -22.40 13.17 4.20
N LEU A 253 -22.57 11.96 3.67
CA LEU A 253 -23.77 11.61 2.94
C LEU A 253 -24.83 11.02 3.87
N PRO A 254 -26.10 11.44 3.71
CA PRO A 254 -27.18 10.92 4.52
C PRO A 254 -27.40 9.43 4.30
N ALA A 255 -27.60 8.68 5.39
CA ALA A 255 -27.89 7.24 5.35
C ALA A 255 -29.16 6.88 4.52
N ILE A 256 -30.01 7.86 4.24
CA ILE A 256 -31.23 7.69 3.42
C ILE A 256 -30.90 7.28 1.97
N LEU A 257 -29.66 7.45 1.51
CA LEU A 257 -29.25 6.99 0.20
C LEU A 257 -29.22 5.46 0.10
N GLY A 258 -29.22 4.73 1.24
CA GLY A 258 -29.27 3.28 1.29
C GLY A 258 -28.07 2.59 0.63
N MET A 259 -26.97 3.32 0.42
CA MET A 259 -25.77 2.81 -0.25
C MET A 259 -24.49 3.28 0.46
N SER A 260 -23.45 2.48 0.40
CA SER A 260 -22.10 2.88 0.81
C SER A 260 -21.34 3.41 -0.41
N LEU A 261 -20.73 4.60 -0.26
CA LEU A 261 -19.87 5.14 -1.30
C LEU A 261 -18.44 4.54 -1.22
N PRO A 262 -17.75 4.45 -2.36
CA PRO A 262 -16.34 4.10 -2.38
C PRO A 262 -15.51 5.22 -1.76
N SER A 263 -14.29 4.89 -1.35
CA SER A 263 -13.31 5.92 -0.99
C SER A 263 -12.95 6.76 -2.21
N VAL A 264 -12.80 8.06 -1.99
CA VAL A 264 -12.45 9.06 -3.02
C VAL A 264 -11.24 9.88 -2.56
N ASN A 265 -10.48 10.41 -3.50
CA ASN A 265 -9.28 11.21 -3.23
C ASN A 265 -9.65 12.66 -2.84
N VAL A 266 -10.03 12.87 -1.60
CA VAL A 266 -10.49 14.18 -1.08
C VAL A 266 -9.81 14.62 0.22
N GLY A 267 -9.05 13.73 0.85
CA GLY A 267 -8.41 14.04 2.12
C GLY A 267 -7.14 14.89 1.92
N GLU A 268 -6.92 15.83 2.83
CA GLU A 268 -5.73 16.66 2.91
C GLU A 268 -5.21 16.70 4.34
N THR A 269 -3.90 16.71 4.52
CA THR A 269 -3.26 16.89 5.83
C THR A 269 -2.00 17.73 5.70
N LEU A 270 -1.73 18.51 6.72
CA LEU A 270 -0.54 19.31 6.88
C LEU A 270 0.18 18.92 8.18
N ASN A 271 1.47 18.69 8.09
CA ASN A 271 2.35 18.43 9.23
C ASN A 271 3.56 19.37 9.21
#